data_b46b3241134a1c98caa2ef8cc02b6325
#
_entry.id   b46b3241134a1c98caa2ef8cc02b6325
#
_cell.length_a   1.000
_cell.length_b   1.000
_cell.length_c   1.000
_cell.angle_alpha   90.00
_cell.angle_beta   90.00
_cell.angle_gamma   90.00
#
_symmetry.space_group_name_H-M   'P 1'
#
loop_
_entity.id
_entity.type
_entity.pdbx_description
1 polymer ?
#
loop_
_entity_poly.entity_id
_entity_poly.type
_entity_poly.pdbx_seq_one_letter_code
_entity_poly.pdbx_strand_id
1 'polypeptide(L)' 'MKKRKVTQRFYTTKDAATYLGLAQRTLQKYRVDGSGPKFRKVRGHSFYDVADLDAWVETAEKTAITFDKR' A
#
# COMPACT_ATOMS: atom_id res chain seq x y z
N MET A 1 -8.92 20.89 16.51
CA MET A 1 -8.75 20.50 16.30
C MET A 1 -8.14 20.07 15.88
N LYS A 2 -7.85 19.99 15.91
CA LYS A 2 -7.41 19.58 15.65
C LYS A 2 -6.90 18.92 15.22
N LYS A 3 -6.79 18.84 14.83
CA LYS A 3 -6.21 18.17 14.54
C LYS A 3 -5.15 17.72 14.51
N ARG A 4 -4.97 17.52 14.81
CA ARG A 4 -3.96 17.08 14.88
C ARG A 4 -3.57 16.39 13.79
N LYS A 5 -2.70 16.45 13.34
CA LYS A 5 -2.43 15.74 12.43
C LYS A 5 -1.63 14.66 12.76
N VAL A 6 -2.13 13.64 13.02
CA VAL A 6 -1.42 12.43 13.32
C VAL A 6 -1.00 11.81 12.03
N THR A 7 0.27 11.63 11.84
CA THR A 7 0.75 10.92 10.68
C THR A 7 0.65 9.45 10.97
N GLN A 8 -0.24 8.78 10.31
CA GLN A 8 -0.42 7.36 10.52
C GLN A 8 0.72 6.61 9.86
N ARG A 9 1.43 5.83 10.64
CA ARG A 9 2.58 5.11 10.14
C ARG A 9 2.24 3.71 9.65
N PHE A 10 1.35 3.03 10.35
CA PHE A 10 0.99 1.67 10.00
C PHE A 10 -0.44 1.62 9.50
N TYR A 11 -0.63 0.93 8.42
CA TYR A 11 -1.93 0.81 7.78
C TYR A 11 -2.36 -0.64 7.76
N THR A 12 -3.65 -0.87 7.98
CA THR A 12 -4.21 -2.19 7.74
C THR A 12 -4.21 -2.45 6.24
N THR A 13 -4.52 -3.68 5.85
CA THR A 13 -4.59 -3.99 4.43
C THR A 13 -5.60 -3.09 3.72
N LYS A 14 -6.75 -2.86 4.37
CA LYS A 14 -7.77 -2.00 3.78
C LYS A 14 -7.27 -0.58 3.58
N ASP A 15 -6.66 -0.03 4.63
CA ASP A 15 -6.17 1.35 4.56
C ASP A 15 -5.00 1.47 3.59
N ALA A 16 -4.13 0.47 3.57
CA ALA A 16 -3.00 0.48 2.64
C ALA A 16 -3.49 0.46 1.20
N ALA A 17 -4.50 -0.35 0.93
CA ALA A 17 -5.07 -0.41 -0.41
C ALA A 17 -5.64 0.94 -0.81
N THR A 18 -6.35 1.58 0.10
CA THR A 18 -6.89 2.90 -0.16
C THR A 18 -5.76 3.90 -0.45
N TYR A 19 -4.70 3.83 0.36
CA TYR A 19 -3.56 4.72 0.19
C TYR A 19 -2.93 4.54 -1.19
N LEU A 20 -2.87 3.30 -1.67
CA LEU A 20 -2.25 3.00 -2.96
C LEU A 20 -3.22 3.13 -4.12
N GLY A 21 -4.49 3.31 -3.84
CA GLY A 21 -5.49 3.38 -4.90
C GLY A 21 -5.84 2.04 -5.50
N LEU A 22 -5.67 0.98 -4.73
CA LEU A 22 -5.92 -0.37 -5.19
C LEU A 22 -7.12 -0.96 -4.48
N ALA A 23 -7.69 -1.99 -5.06
CA ALA A 23 -8.71 -2.75 -4.37
C ALA A 23 -8.02 -3.57 -3.27
N GLN A 24 -8.71 -3.74 -2.16
CA GLN A 24 -8.16 -4.52 -1.07
C GLN A 24 -7.79 -5.92 -1.51
N ARG A 25 -8.63 -6.52 -2.33
CA ARG A 25 -8.38 -7.85 -2.86
C ARG A 25 -7.08 -7.91 -3.66
N THR A 26 -6.81 -6.86 -4.43
CA THR A 26 -5.59 -6.80 -5.22
C THR A 26 -4.37 -6.80 -4.34
N LEU A 27 -4.42 -6.00 -3.28
CA LEU A 27 -3.29 -5.93 -2.36
C LEU A 27 -3.08 -7.26 -1.65
N GLN A 28 -4.17 -7.93 -1.27
CA GLN A 28 -4.08 -9.24 -0.65
C GLN A 28 -3.41 -10.25 -1.59
N LYS A 29 -3.75 -10.18 -2.86
CA LYS A 29 -3.16 -11.07 -3.83
C LYS A 29 -1.67 -10.83 -3.94
N TYR A 30 -1.26 -9.58 -3.97
CA TYR A 30 0.16 -9.26 -4.04
C TYR A 30 0.88 -9.79 -2.81
N ARG A 31 0.24 -9.74 -1.66
CA ARG A 31 0.86 -10.25 -0.44
C ARG A 31 1.10 -11.73 -0.52
N VAL A 32 0.14 -12.46 -1.06
CA VAL A 32 0.27 -13.90 -1.21
C VAL A 32 1.34 -14.24 -2.24
N ASP A 33 1.39 -13.49 -3.32
CA ASP A 33 2.36 -13.73 -4.37
C ASP A 33 3.78 -13.30 -3.98
N GLY A 34 3.88 -12.45 -2.97
CA GLY A 34 5.18 -11.90 -2.62
C GLY A 34 5.62 -10.76 -3.51
N SER A 35 4.70 -10.22 -4.31
CA SER A 35 5.05 -9.17 -5.26
C SER A 35 4.68 -7.77 -4.79
N GLY A 36 4.05 -7.66 -3.64
CA GLY A 36 3.62 -6.37 -3.14
C GLY A 36 4.59 -5.75 -2.16
N PRO A 37 4.15 -4.69 -1.49
CA PRO A 37 5.00 -4.06 -0.50
C PRO A 37 5.23 -4.96 0.70
N LYS A 38 6.27 -4.66 1.43
CA LYS A 38 6.56 -5.39 2.66
C LYS A 38 5.48 -5.13 3.68
N PHE A 39 5.24 -6.11 4.51
CA PHE A 39 4.24 -5.98 5.55
C PHE A 39 4.72 -6.72 6.79
N ARG A 40 4.07 -6.43 7.92
CA ARG A 40 4.37 -7.08 9.18
C ARG A 40 3.14 -7.79 9.67
N LYS A 41 3.35 -8.97 10.24
CA LYS A 41 2.26 -9.73 10.83
C LYS A 41 2.34 -9.54 12.34
N VAL A 42 1.29 -8.98 12.91
CA VAL A 42 1.24 -8.78 14.35
C VAL A 42 -0.05 -9.42 14.83
N ARG A 43 0.08 -10.49 15.60
CA ARG A 43 -1.07 -11.19 16.16
C ARG A 43 -2.10 -11.55 15.10
N GLY A 44 -1.63 -12.03 13.97
CA GLY A 44 -2.52 -12.45 12.89
C GLY A 44 -3.01 -11.33 12.00
N HIS A 45 -2.68 -10.10 12.32
CA HIS A 45 -3.07 -8.95 11.51
C HIS A 45 -1.91 -8.49 10.67
N SER A 46 -2.20 -8.11 9.43
CA SER A 46 -1.17 -7.59 8.54
C SER A 46 -1.17 -6.07 8.59
N PHE A 47 0.00 -5.51 8.79
CA PHE A 47 0.18 -4.07 8.82
C PHE A 47 1.24 -3.68 7.83
N TYR A 48 1.04 -2.54 7.21
CA TYR A 48 1.98 -1.99 6.24
C TYR A 48 2.53 -0.69 6.78
N ASP A 49 3.85 -0.58 6.82
CA ASP A 49 4.50 0.66 7.18
C ASP A 49 4.39 1.58 5.96
N VAL A 50 3.98 2.82 6.18
CA VAL A 50 3.80 3.75 5.07
C VAL A 50 5.10 3.92 4.28
N ALA A 51 6.24 3.87 4.96
CA ALA A 51 7.52 3.98 4.27
C ALA A 51 7.71 2.82 3.29
N ASP A 52 7.27 1.62 3.67
CA ASP A 52 7.37 0.47 2.78
C ASP A 52 6.42 0.60 1.61
N LEU A 53 5.24 1.17 1.84
CA LEU A 53 4.30 1.41 0.75
C LEU A 53 4.90 2.38 -0.26
N ASP A 54 5.47 3.46 0.24
CA ASP A 54 6.07 4.46 -0.64
C ASP A 54 7.26 3.87 -1.40
N ALA A 55 8.07 3.07 -0.71
CA ALA A 55 9.24 2.47 -1.35
C ALA A 55 8.82 1.52 -2.46
N TRP A 56 7.75 0.77 -2.21
CA TRP A 56 7.26 -0.17 -3.21
C TRP A 56 6.79 0.57 -4.46
N VAL A 57 6.08 1.66 -4.26
CA VAL A 57 5.62 2.46 -5.40
C VAL A 57 6.80 3.03 -6.17
N GLU A 58 7.84 3.43 -5.44
CA GLU A 58 9.02 4.00 -6.09
C GLU A 58 9.76 2.97 -6.94
N THR A 59 9.63 1.69 -6.61
CA THR A 59 10.28 0.66 -7.41
C THR A 59 9.52 0.37 -8.69
N ALA A 60 8.28 0.84 -8.78
CA ALA A 60 7.49 0.59 -9.96
C ALA A 60 8.03 1.42 -11.11
N GLU A 61 8.01 0.81 -12.27
CA GLU A 61 8.49 1.50 -13.46
C GLU A 61 7.51 2.59 -13.84
N LYS A 62 8.02 3.79 -14.01
CA LYS A 62 7.17 4.87 -14.46
C LYS A 62 6.91 4.72 -15.94
N THR A 63 5.65 4.81 -16.28
CA THR A 63 5.26 4.70 -17.68
C THR A 63 4.99 6.09 -18.21
N ALA A 64 5.78 6.54 -19.13
CA ALA A 64 5.59 7.85 -19.70
C ALA A 64 4.38 7.89 -20.61
N ILE A 65 3.94 6.76 -21.12
CA ILE A 65 2.80 6.66 -21.99
C ILE A 65 1.61 6.35 -21.20
N THR A 66 0.70 7.10 -21.48
CA THR A 66 -0.49 6.80 -20.76
C THR A 66 -1.43 6.09 -21.59
N PHE A 67 -1.73 5.61 -21.77
CA PHE A 67 -2.65 5.05 -22.32
C PHE A 67 -3.71 4.65 -22.05
N ASP A 68 -3.83 4.94 -22.04
CA ASP A 68 -4.59 4.58 -21.88
C ASP A 68 -5.43 4.24 -22.08
N LYS A 69 -5.86 4.27 -22.16
CA LYS A 69 -6.49 4.03 -22.31
C LYS A 69 -7.20 3.52 -22.38
N ARG A 70 -7.79 3.47 -22.22
CA ARG A 70 -8.54 2.95 -22.15
C ARG A 70 -9.09 2.92 -22.21
#